data_67777edc7191d88fb69e07d415b65afc
#
_entry.id   67777edc7191d88fb69e07d415b65afc
#
_cell.length_a   1.000
_cell.length_b   1.000
_cell.length_c   1.000
_cell.angle_alpha   90.00
_cell.angle_beta   90.00
_cell.angle_gamma   90.00
#
_symmetry.space_group_name_H-M   'P 1'
#
loop_
_entity.id
_entity.type
_entity.pdbx_description
1 polymer ?
#
loop_
_entity_poly.entity_id
_entity_poly.type
_entity_poly.pdbx_seq_one_letter_code
_entity_poly.pdbx_strand_id
1 'polypeptide(L)'
;MTTPQDLEHDFWKALKSDRTLMLGVDGVEDGHSRPMTAVVEGERGPIWFFTGKPNAVVEHLPQGRRAIAAFVAKDHALFASISGNLVVDNDRAVIDRLWNPFIAAWFEGKDDPNLVSRRVDAGPAPVALHAPHMPARRPM
;
A
#
# COMPACT_ATOMS: atom_id res chain seq x y z
N MET A 1 25.99 0.04 9.64
CA MET A 1 25.09 -1.13 9.80
C MET A 1 23.64 -0.65 9.81
N THR A 2 22.79 -1.27 9.03
CA THR A 2 21.39 -0.88 8.95
C THR A 2 20.59 -1.50 10.09
N THR A 3 19.97 -0.65 10.90
CA THR A 3 19.13 -1.11 12.00
C THR A 3 17.69 -1.36 11.51
N PRO A 4 16.87 -2.09 12.26
CA PRO A 4 15.45 -2.22 11.93
C PRO A 4 14.72 -0.87 11.81
N GLN A 5 15.09 0.09 12.66
CA GLN A 5 14.52 1.43 12.58
C GLN A 5 14.94 2.16 11.31
N ASP A 6 16.18 1.97 10.88
CA ASP A 6 16.67 2.53 9.63
C ASP A 6 15.92 1.95 8.42
N LEU A 7 15.67 0.65 8.42
CA LEU A 7 14.90 -0.01 7.36
C LEU A 7 13.46 0.51 7.32
N GLU A 8 12.84 0.70 8.48
CA GLU A 8 11.48 1.21 8.56
C GLU A 8 11.40 2.65 8.03
N HIS A 9 12.33 3.50 8.44
CA HIS A 9 12.41 4.86 7.93
C HIS A 9 12.59 4.87 6.41
N ASP A 10 13.50 4.06 5.91
CA ASP A 10 13.78 3.95 4.48
C ASP A 10 12.56 3.44 3.70
N PHE A 11 11.82 2.51 4.28
CA PHE A 11 10.59 2.01 3.68
C PHE A 11 9.57 3.13 3.48
N TRP A 12 9.22 3.86 4.53
CA TRP A 12 8.23 4.92 4.44
C TRP A 12 8.66 6.02 3.49
N LYS A 13 9.93 6.37 3.51
CA LYS A 13 10.49 7.36 2.60
C LYS A 13 10.38 6.90 1.14
N ALA A 14 10.75 5.65 0.86
CA ALA A 14 10.68 5.09 -0.48
C ALA A 14 9.24 4.98 -0.97
N LEU A 15 8.32 4.56 -0.11
CA LEU A 15 6.91 4.44 -0.48
C LEU A 15 6.29 5.80 -0.78
N LYS A 16 6.62 6.83 -0.04
CA LYS A 16 6.17 8.19 -0.33
C LYS A 16 6.67 8.70 -1.68
N SER A 17 7.87 8.32 -2.04
CA SER A 17 8.50 8.75 -3.30
C SER A 17 7.93 7.99 -4.50
N ASP A 18 7.85 6.67 -4.39
CA ASP A 18 7.42 5.80 -5.50
C ASP A 18 5.91 5.62 -5.56
N ARG A 19 5.26 5.41 -4.42
CA ARG A 19 3.80 5.28 -4.26
C ARG A 19 3.17 4.01 -4.82
N THR A 20 3.86 3.20 -5.58
CA THR A 20 3.29 2.02 -6.20
C THR A 20 3.65 0.76 -5.43
N LEU A 21 2.65 -0.04 -5.13
CA LEU A 21 2.86 -1.37 -4.57
C LEU A 21 1.88 -2.36 -5.19
N MET A 22 2.15 -3.65 -4.99
CA MET A 22 1.29 -4.72 -5.47
C MET A 22 0.41 -5.18 -4.32
N LEU A 23 -0.90 -5.14 -4.52
CA LEU A 23 -1.90 -5.49 -3.52
C LEU A 23 -2.61 -6.79 -3.89
N GLY A 24 -2.60 -7.75 -2.99
CA GLY A 24 -3.38 -8.98 -3.09
C GLY A 24 -4.41 -9.04 -1.98
N VAL A 25 -5.62 -9.50 -2.29
CA VAL A 25 -6.74 -9.56 -1.34
C VAL A 25 -7.28 -10.98 -1.29
N ASP A 26 -7.25 -11.57 -0.10
CA ASP A 26 -7.72 -12.94 0.11
C ASP A 26 -9.21 -13.08 -0.22
N GLY A 27 -9.53 -14.14 -0.95
CA GLY A 27 -10.90 -14.49 -1.26
C GLY A 27 -11.56 -13.62 -2.33
N VAL A 28 -10.85 -12.66 -2.88
CA VAL A 28 -11.37 -11.78 -3.93
C VAL A 28 -10.73 -12.13 -5.27
N GLU A 29 -9.40 -12.13 -5.30
CA GLU A 29 -8.64 -12.46 -6.50
C GLU A 29 -7.48 -13.39 -6.11
N ASP A 30 -7.82 -14.59 -5.67
CA ASP A 30 -6.81 -15.55 -5.25
C ASP A 30 -5.82 -15.84 -6.40
N GLY A 31 -4.55 -15.76 -6.08
CA GLY A 31 -3.50 -15.96 -7.06
C GLY A 31 -3.16 -14.73 -7.89
N HIS A 32 -3.79 -13.60 -7.63
CA HIS A 32 -3.54 -12.35 -8.35
C HIS A 32 -3.19 -11.23 -7.39
N SER A 33 -2.32 -10.32 -7.85
CA SER A 33 -2.08 -9.04 -7.19
C SER A 33 -2.19 -7.93 -8.22
N ARG A 34 -2.51 -6.73 -7.76
CA ARG A 34 -2.69 -5.56 -8.63
C ARG A 34 -1.79 -4.41 -8.20
N PRO A 35 -1.24 -3.65 -9.15
CA PRO A 35 -0.55 -2.42 -8.78
C PRO A 35 -1.56 -1.39 -8.27
N MET A 36 -1.22 -0.78 -7.15
CA MET A 36 -2.05 0.24 -6.52
C MET A 36 -1.17 1.40 -6.10
N THR A 37 -1.73 2.60 -6.16
CA THR A 37 -1.03 3.80 -5.70
C THR A 37 -1.35 4.03 -4.23
N ALA A 38 -0.32 3.97 -3.41
CA ALA A 38 -0.45 4.17 -1.97
C ALA A 38 -0.34 5.64 -1.61
N VAL A 39 -1.11 6.04 -0.61
CA VAL A 39 -1.01 7.36 0.01
C VAL A 39 -0.75 7.14 1.50
N VAL A 40 0.32 7.73 2.01
CA VAL A 40 0.71 7.56 3.41
C VAL A 40 0.97 8.92 4.06
N GLU A 41 0.75 8.95 5.36
CA GLU A 41 0.99 10.13 6.19
C GLU A 41 2.09 9.79 7.20
N GLY A 42 3.24 10.47 7.10
CA GLY A 42 4.33 10.22 8.00
C GLY A 42 4.99 8.87 7.82
N GLU A 43 5.54 8.32 8.89
CA GLU A 43 6.32 7.08 8.88
C GLU A 43 5.58 5.93 9.58
N ARG A 44 4.27 5.85 9.38
CA ARG A 44 3.44 4.76 9.90
C ARG A 44 2.16 4.66 9.12
N GLY A 45 1.51 3.50 9.24
CA GLY A 45 0.21 3.28 8.65
C GLY A 45 -0.88 4.12 9.29
N PRO A 46 -2.10 4.00 8.80
CA PRO A 46 -2.49 3.08 7.73
C PRO A 46 -1.97 3.51 6.35
N ILE A 47 -2.00 2.56 5.43
CA ILE A 47 -1.71 2.83 4.03
C ILE A 47 -3.04 2.98 3.31
N TRP A 48 -3.22 4.11 2.65
CA TRP A 48 -4.47 4.47 1.98
C TRP A 48 -4.38 4.25 0.49
N PHE A 49 -5.52 3.90 -0.10
CA PHE A 49 -5.68 3.77 -1.55
C PHE A 49 -6.96 4.46 -1.99
N PHE A 50 -6.91 5.13 -3.13
CA PHE A 50 -8.11 5.67 -3.77
C PHE A 50 -8.37 4.84 -5.02
N THR A 51 -9.57 4.27 -5.13
CA THR A 51 -9.93 3.36 -6.21
C THR A 51 -11.26 3.76 -6.82
N GLY A 52 -11.48 3.33 -8.07
CA GLY A 52 -12.77 3.46 -8.72
C GLY A 52 -13.72 2.34 -8.31
N LYS A 53 -15.02 2.63 -8.27
CA LYS A 53 -16.05 1.67 -7.88
C LYS A 53 -16.07 0.37 -8.71
N PRO A 54 -15.85 0.40 -10.04
CA PRO A 54 -15.92 -0.83 -10.81
C PRO A 54 -14.75 -1.82 -10.58
N ASN A 55 -13.91 -1.60 -9.59
CA ASN A 55 -12.80 -2.48 -9.27
C ASN A 55 -13.31 -3.67 -8.43
N ALA A 56 -12.91 -4.89 -8.76
CA ALA A 56 -13.30 -6.10 -8.02
C ALA A 56 -12.95 -6.02 -6.54
N VAL A 57 -11.84 -5.38 -6.20
CA VAL A 57 -11.45 -5.15 -4.80
C VAL A 57 -12.50 -4.34 -4.06
N VAL A 58 -13.16 -3.39 -4.74
CA VAL A 58 -14.22 -2.58 -4.15
C VAL A 58 -15.50 -3.38 -3.91
N GLU A 59 -15.90 -4.20 -4.89
CA GLU A 59 -17.20 -4.86 -4.86
C GLU A 59 -17.32 -5.93 -3.79
N HIS A 60 -16.19 -6.49 -3.35
CA HIS A 60 -16.17 -7.65 -2.45
C HIS A 60 -15.72 -7.35 -1.03
N LEU A 61 -15.72 -6.06 -0.61
CA LEU A 61 -15.14 -5.68 0.69
C LEU A 61 -16.08 -4.89 1.61
N PRO A 62 -17.31 -5.36 1.89
CA PRO A 62 -18.18 -4.59 2.79
C PRO A 62 -17.69 -4.55 4.24
N GLN A 63 -16.93 -5.54 4.70
CA GLN A 63 -16.51 -5.66 6.10
C GLN A 63 -15.01 -5.84 6.28
N GLY A 64 -14.24 -5.57 5.24
CA GLY A 64 -12.80 -5.78 5.28
C GLY A 64 -12.39 -7.19 4.88
N ARG A 65 -11.20 -7.30 4.37
CA ARG A 65 -10.57 -8.57 3.96
C ARG A 65 -9.10 -8.54 4.30
N ARG A 66 -8.57 -9.71 4.58
CA ARG A 66 -7.12 -9.85 4.74
C ARG A 66 -6.43 -9.52 3.44
N ALA A 67 -5.39 -8.70 3.50
CA ALA A 67 -4.65 -8.27 2.34
C ALA A 67 -3.15 -8.30 2.59
N ILE A 68 -2.40 -8.48 1.52
CA ILE A 68 -0.95 -8.39 1.51
C ILE A 68 -0.56 -7.37 0.47
N ALA A 69 0.29 -6.42 0.85
CA ALA A 69 0.89 -5.48 -0.07
C ALA A 69 2.40 -5.73 -0.16
N ALA A 70 2.91 -5.79 -1.38
CA ALA A 70 4.32 -6.00 -1.63
C ALA A 70 4.92 -4.76 -2.29
N PHE A 71 6.04 -4.31 -1.78
CA PHE A 71 6.74 -3.13 -2.28
C PHE A 71 8.20 -3.44 -2.53
N VAL A 72 8.70 -2.96 -3.66
CA VAL A 72 10.12 -3.05 -4.02
C VAL A 72 10.60 -1.65 -4.33
N ALA A 73 11.58 -1.17 -3.59
CA ALA A 73 12.17 0.14 -3.86
C ALA A 73 12.84 0.16 -5.23
N LYS A 74 12.84 1.31 -5.89
CA LYS A 74 13.36 1.44 -7.26
C LYS A 74 14.83 1.04 -7.39
N ASP A 75 15.61 1.28 -6.37
CA ASP A 75 17.04 0.90 -6.36
C ASP A 75 17.27 -0.55 -5.94
N HIS A 76 16.18 -1.29 -5.65
CA HIS A 76 16.21 -2.67 -5.16
C HIS A 76 16.98 -2.84 -3.84
N ALA A 77 17.12 -1.77 -3.08
CA ALA A 77 17.80 -1.83 -1.79
C ALA A 77 16.89 -2.25 -0.65
N LEU A 78 15.58 -2.31 -0.91
CA LEU A 78 14.59 -2.62 0.11
C LEU A 78 13.41 -3.36 -0.50
N PHE A 79 12.97 -4.41 0.18
CA PHE A 79 11.76 -5.16 -0.14
C PHE A 79 10.86 -5.15 1.10
N ALA A 80 9.57 -4.94 0.90
CA ALA A 80 8.63 -4.88 2.01
C ALA A 80 7.39 -5.72 1.72
N SER A 81 6.89 -6.38 2.74
CA SER A 81 5.61 -7.10 2.70
C SER A 81 4.77 -6.61 3.87
N ILE A 82 3.59 -6.11 3.58
CA ILE A 82 2.68 -5.54 4.57
C ILE A 82 1.41 -6.37 4.59
N SER A 83 1.08 -6.95 5.74
CA SER A 83 -0.16 -7.69 5.93
C SER A 83 -1.11 -6.91 6.81
N GLY A 84 -2.39 -6.94 6.49
CA GLY A 84 -3.39 -6.27 7.30
C GLY A 84 -4.79 -6.47 6.75
N ASN A 85 -5.74 -5.78 7.35
CA ASN A 85 -7.11 -5.76 6.86
C ASN A 85 -7.30 -4.57 5.94
N LEU A 86 -7.81 -4.86 4.74
CA LEU A 86 -8.22 -3.81 3.80
C LEU A 86 -9.69 -3.49 4.07
N VAL A 87 -9.97 -2.27 4.45
CA VAL A 87 -11.34 -1.82 4.77
C VAL A 87 -11.70 -0.61 3.93
N VAL A 88 -12.98 -0.47 3.63
CA VAL A 88 -13.52 0.74 3.01
C VAL A 88 -13.64 1.81 4.08
N ASP A 89 -13.10 2.98 3.83
CA ASP A 89 -13.23 4.12 4.73
C ASP A 89 -13.36 5.39 3.89
N ASN A 90 -14.59 5.77 3.64
CA ASN A 90 -14.93 6.95 2.83
C ASN A 90 -15.11 8.20 3.68
N ASP A 91 -14.41 8.30 4.79
CA ASP A 91 -14.44 9.49 5.64
C ASP A 91 -13.99 10.71 4.84
N ARG A 92 -14.87 11.70 4.72
CA ARG A 92 -14.60 12.91 3.97
C ARG A 92 -13.39 13.67 4.51
N ALA A 93 -13.19 13.66 5.81
CA ALA A 93 -12.05 14.34 6.41
C ALA A 93 -10.73 13.72 5.96
N VAL A 94 -10.70 12.39 5.83
CA VAL A 94 -9.53 11.68 5.31
C VAL A 94 -9.31 12.00 3.85
N ILE A 95 -10.36 11.97 3.04
CA ILE A 95 -10.28 12.29 1.61
C ILE A 95 -9.73 13.71 1.44
N ASP A 96 -10.25 14.67 2.18
CA ASP A 96 -9.79 16.06 2.13
C ASP A 96 -8.31 16.18 2.49
N ARG A 97 -7.89 15.48 3.53
CA ARG A 97 -6.52 15.53 4.02
C ARG A 97 -5.51 14.91 3.07
N LEU A 98 -5.88 13.80 2.43
CA LEU A 98 -4.99 13.03 1.58
C LEU A 98 -5.04 13.43 0.09
N TRP A 99 -6.01 14.27 -0.28
CA TRP A 99 -6.19 14.68 -1.67
C TRP A 99 -4.92 15.35 -2.21
N ASN A 100 -4.52 14.98 -3.40
CA ASN A 100 -3.33 15.54 -4.05
C ASN A 100 -3.52 15.53 -5.59
N PRO A 101 -2.64 16.22 -6.34
CA PRO A 101 -2.78 16.29 -7.81
C PRO A 101 -2.75 14.94 -8.51
N PHE A 102 -2.05 13.93 -7.96
CA PHE A 102 -2.01 12.60 -8.56
C PHE A 102 -3.37 11.91 -8.46
N ILE A 103 -4.05 12.06 -7.33
CA ILE A 103 -5.41 11.54 -7.15
C ILE A 103 -6.38 12.32 -8.03
N ALA A 104 -6.25 13.63 -8.06
CA ALA A 104 -7.13 14.51 -8.83
C ALA A 104 -7.09 14.20 -10.33
N ALA A 105 -6.01 13.65 -10.84
CA ALA A 105 -5.90 13.28 -12.25
C ALA A 105 -6.82 12.12 -12.65
N TRP A 106 -7.26 11.30 -11.68
CA TRP A 106 -8.06 10.11 -11.94
C TRP A 106 -9.56 10.27 -11.64
N PHE A 107 -9.94 11.34 -10.95
CA PHE A 107 -11.31 11.57 -10.50
C PHE A 107 -11.76 12.98 -10.85
N GLU A 108 -13.06 13.17 -10.99
CA GLU A 108 -13.62 14.50 -11.29
C GLU A 108 -13.47 15.47 -10.12
N GLY A 109 -13.36 14.94 -8.91
CA GLY A 109 -13.19 15.73 -7.70
C GLY A 109 -13.43 14.86 -6.49
N LYS A 110 -13.35 15.49 -5.30
CA LYS A 110 -13.56 14.78 -4.03
C LYS A 110 -14.96 14.20 -3.88
N ASP A 111 -15.91 14.73 -4.64
CA ASP A 111 -17.32 14.31 -4.62
C ASP A 111 -17.64 13.31 -5.74
N ASP A 112 -16.65 12.86 -6.48
CA ASP A 112 -16.84 11.90 -7.56
C ASP A 112 -17.50 10.63 -7.00
N PRO A 113 -18.68 10.23 -7.49
CA PRO A 113 -19.37 9.05 -6.97
C PRO A 113 -18.61 7.74 -7.21
N ASN A 114 -17.63 7.74 -8.10
CA ASN A 114 -16.78 6.58 -8.35
C ASN A 114 -15.58 6.48 -7.41
N LEU A 115 -15.32 7.51 -6.61
CA LEU A 115 -14.19 7.53 -5.69
C LEU A 115 -14.49 6.69 -4.45
N VAL A 116 -13.61 5.74 -4.16
CA VAL A 116 -13.67 4.94 -2.95
C VAL A 116 -12.31 5.01 -2.26
N SER A 117 -12.33 5.41 -1.00
CA SER A 117 -11.15 5.45 -0.15
C SER A 117 -11.05 4.17 0.66
N ARG A 118 -9.86 3.58 0.69
CA ARG A 118 -9.57 2.34 1.42
C ARG A 118 -8.31 2.47 2.21
N ARG A 119 -8.22 1.74 3.31
CA ARG A 119 -6.99 1.67 4.07
C ARG A 119 -6.64 0.23 4.42
N VAL A 120 -5.35 -0.05 4.48
CA VAL A 120 -4.84 -1.29 5.06
C VAL A 120 -4.46 -0.98 6.51
N ASP A 121 -5.18 -1.60 7.43
CA ASP A 121 -4.88 -1.54 8.85
C ASP A 121 -3.95 -2.69 9.20
N ALA A 122 -2.71 -2.37 9.45
CA ALA A 122 -1.71 -3.36 9.80
C ALA A 122 -1.79 -3.67 11.30
N GLY A 123 -1.49 -4.91 11.65
CA GLY A 123 -1.46 -5.33 13.04
C GLY A 123 -0.21 -4.85 13.77
N PRO A 124 0.05 -5.40 14.97
CA PRO A 124 1.20 -4.99 15.80
C PRO A 124 2.56 -5.23 15.16
N ALA A 125 2.64 -6.16 14.21
CA ALA A 125 3.86 -6.41 13.42
C ALA A 125 3.54 -6.21 11.94
N PRO A 126 3.32 -4.96 11.51
CA PRO A 126 2.65 -4.68 10.24
C PRO A 126 3.51 -4.92 9.02
N VAL A 127 4.82 -4.75 9.12
CA VAL A 127 5.69 -4.70 7.95
C VAL A 127 6.86 -5.64 8.14
N ALA A 128 7.01 -6.58 7.22
CA ALA A 128 8.22 -7.38 7.11
C ALA A 128 9.15 -6.70 6.12
N LEU A 129 10.29 -6.24 6.61
CA LEU A 129 11.27 -5.51 5.81
C LEU A 129 12.48 -6.39 5.53
N HIS A 130 12.91 -6.38 4.29
CA HIS A 130 14.05 -7.17 3.84
C HIS A 130 15.02 -6.30 3.05
N ALA A 131 16.27 -6.27 3.49
CA ALA A 131 17.35 -5.82 2.63
C ALA A 131 17.60 -6.91 1.56
N PRO A 132 18.15 -6.56 0.39
CA PRO A 132 18.46 -7.58 -0.61
C PRO A 132 19.41 -8.62 -0.03
N HIS A 133 19.04 -9.88 -0.18
CA HIS A 133 19.89 -10.98 0.24
C HIS A 133 20.37 -11.74 -0.98
N MET A 134 21.65 -11.62 -1.24
CA MET A 134 22.29 -12.40 -2.29
C MET A 134 23.12 -13.47 -1.65
N PRO A 135 22.97 -14.73 -2.05
CA PRO A 135 23.87 -15.76 -1.55
C PRO A 135 25.30 -15.45 -1.91
N ALA A 136 26.22 -15.89 -1.09
CA ALA A 136 27.64 -15.73 -1.36
C ALA A 136 27.95 -16.26 -2.76
N ARG A 137 28.75 -15.49 -3.52
CA ARG A 137 29.17 -15.91 -4.84
C ARG A 137 29.95 -17.21 -4.73
N ARG A 138 29.59 -18.20 -5.53
CA ARG A 138 30.34 -19.46 -5.55
C ARG A 138 31.74 -19.20 -6.09
N PRO A 139 32.79 -19.79 -5.50
CA PRO A 139 34.14 -19.75 -6.08
C PRO A 139 34.07 -20.37 -7.46
N MET A 140 34.75 -19.73 -8.39
CA MET A 140 34.82 -20.23 -9.74
C MET A 140 35.96 -21.22 -9.88
#